data_d96511c3523fdb75e2b8ea17a123b105
#
_entry.id   d96511c3523fdb75e2b8ea17a123b105
#
_cell.length_a   1.000
_cell.length_b   1.000
_cell.length_c   1.000
_cell.angle_alpha   90.00
_cell.angle_beta   90.00
_cell.angle_gamma   90.00
#
_symmetry.space_group_name_H-M   'P 1'
#
loop_
_entity.id
_entity.type
_entity.pdbx_description
1 polymer ?
#
loop_
_entity_poly.entity_id
_entity_poly.type
_entity_poly.pdbx_seq_one_letter_code
_entity_poly.pdbx_strand_id
1 'polypeptide(L)'
;GVNNYCMDLTRLRGILETIGKLYGYPHLESLFLTSDFPKQVQPKLKSYSDSELIRFNAVLAELDEQIERLMVIHQMLGTRISDTLTLQRDCLYRQNGHPMIQIRQMKTNTFVKPISAELELLIEKAIEYTEKMYGDTIYIFVDEKNTRKPLQYNTVQNRVMAIIQKKDLRDDNGELFGFGTHMFRHVYGIRLTEMHLDDWTIAKLLGHTSVKNVKFYRK
;
A
#
# COMPACT_ATOMS: atom_id res chain seq x y z
N GLY A 1 -6.67 -14.59 -13.56
CA GLY A 1 -6.05 -15.81 -13.02
C GLY A 1 -7.06 -16.65 -12.27
N VAL A 2 -6.68 -17.86 -11.83
CA VAL A 2 -7.56 -18.86 -11.16
C VAL A 2 -8.32 -18.26 -9.96
N ASN A 3 -7.67 -17.42 -9.15
CA ASN A 3 -8.32 -16.81 -7.99
C ASN A 3 -9.43 -15.82 -8.37
N ASN A 4 -9.27 -15.08 -9.47
CA ASN A 4 -10.33 -14.19 -9.96
C ASN A 4 -11.53 -15.00 -10.46
N TYR A 5 -11.26 -16.09 -11.15
CA TYR A 5 -12.31 -17.02 -11.61
C TYR A 5 -13.10 -17.61 -10.42
N CYS A 6 -12.41 -18.03 -9.35
CA CYS A 6 -13.10 -18.48 -8.12
C CYS A 6 -13.96 -17.39 -7.49
N MET A 7 -13.49 -16.14 -7.50
CA MET A 7 -14.26 -15.02 -6.97
C MET A 7 -15.52 -14.74 -7.81
N ASP A 8 -15.41 -14.81 -9.12
CA ASP A 8 -16.54 -14.58 -10.03
C ASP A 8 -17.57 -15.70 -9.91
N LEU A 9 -17.15 -16.97 -9.82
CA LEU A 9 -18.04 -18.09 -9.53
C LEU A 9 -18.74 -17.94 -8.18
N THR A 10 -18.01 -17.48 -7.14
CA THR A 10 -18.61 -17.24 -5.81
C THR A 10 -19.68 -16.15 -5.86
N ARG A 11 -19.45 -15.08 -6.61
CA ARG A 11 -20.43 -13.99 -6.81
C ARG A 11 -21.65 -14.50 -7.56
N LEU A 12 -21.44 -15.24 -8.65
CA LEU A 12 -22.51 -15.81 -9.46
C LEU A 12 -23.37 -16.77 -8.62
N ARG A 13 -22.74 -17.65 -7.83
CA ARG A 13 -23.44 -18.52 -6.89
C ARG A 13 -24.32 -17.71 -5.94
N GLY A 14 -23.79 -16.68 -5.29
CA GLY A 14 -24.55 -15.84 -4.36
C GLY A 14 -25.75 -15.16 -5.01
N ILE A 15 -25.62 -14.71 -6.26
CA ILE A 15 -26.73 -14.12 -7.02
C ILE A 15 -27.83 -15.19 -7.27
N LEU A 16 -27.46 -16.36 -7.76
CA LEU A 16 -28.39 -17.43 -8.07
C LEU A 16 -29.08 -17.99 -6.82
N GLU A 17 -28.34 -18.17 -5.71
CA GLU A 17 -28.92 -18.55 -4.42
C GLU A 17 -29.97 -17.53 -3.94
N THR A 18 -29.66 -16.22 -4.11
CA THR A 18 -30.60 -15.15 -3.74
C THR A 18 -31.85 -15.17 -4.60
N ILE A 19 -31.71 -15.35 -5.92
CA ILE A 19 -32.85 -15.48 -6.86
C ILE A 19 -33.67 -16.71 -6.50
N GLY A 20 -33.02 -17.87 -6.23
CA GLY A 20 -33.68 -19.10 -5.83
C GLY A 20 -34.56 -18.91 -4.60
N LYS A 21 -34.05 -18.22 -3.57
CA LYS A 21 -34.80 -17.93 -2.35
C LYS A 21 -35.96 -16.95 -2.59
N LEU A 22 -35.75 -15.92 -3.38
CA LEU A 22 -36.78 -14.89 -3.64
C LEU A 22 -37.95 -15.42 -4.47
N TYR A 23 -37.68 -16.28 -5.44
CA TYR A 23 -38.67 -16.76 -6.40
C TYR A 23 -39.08 -18.21 -6.19
N GLY A 24 -38.59 -18.86 -5.13
CA GLY A 24 -38.96 -20.24 -4.81
C GLY A 24 -38.39 -21.30 -5.77
N TYR A 25 -37.18 -21.08 -6.30
CA TYR A 25 -36.47 -22.00 -7.18
C TYR A 25 -35.34 -22.75 -6.46
N PRO A 26 -35.64 -23.81 -5.68
CA PRO A 26 -34.63 -24.47 -4.84
C PRO A 26 -33.45 -25.07 -5.62
N HIS A 27 -33.65 -25.42 -6.90
CA HIS A 27 -32.60 -25.96 -7.77
C HIS A 27 -31.49 -24.91 -8.06
N LEU A 28 -31.78 -23.61 -7.96
CA LEU A 28 -30.76 -22.55 -8.10
C LEU A 28 -29.86 -22.45 -6.87
N GLU A 29 -30.34 -22.87 -5.71
CA GLU A 29 -29.55 -22.87 -4.47
C GLU A 29 -28.45 -23.94 -4.47
N SER A 30 -28.67 -25.04 -5.20
CA SER A 30 -27.77 -26.19 -5.30
C SER A 30 -27.05 -26.32 -6.65
N LEU A 31 -27.15 -25.29 -7.50
CA LEU A 31 -26.59 -25.34 -8.85
C LEU A 31 -25.05 -25.45 -8.87
N PHE A 32 -24.38 -24.86 -7.89
CA PHE A 32 -22.92 -24.90 -7.80
C PHE A 32 -22.47 -25.88 -6.71
N LEU A 33 -21.66 -26.86 -7.10
CA LEU A 33 -21.02 -27.79 -6.19
C LEU A 33 -19.62 -27.25 -5.78
N THR A 34 -19.12 -27.74 -4.66
CA THR A 34 -17.75 -27.38 -4.22
C THR A 34 -16.69 -27.82 -5.23
N SER A 35 -16.94 -28.88 -5.98
CA SER A 35 -16.10 -29.39 -7.07
C SER A 35 -15.98 -28.44 -8.25
N ASP A 36 -16.96 -27.57 -8.46
CA ASP A 36 -16.97 -26.62 -9.58
C ASP A 36 -15.97 -25.45 -9.36
N PHE A 37 -15.51 -25.30 -8.12
CA PHE A 37 -14.54 -24.28 -7.77
C PHE A 37 -13.12 -24.84 -7.89
N PRO A 38 -12.28 -24.24 -8.75
CA PRO A 38 -10.89 -24.67 -8.85
C PRO A 38 -10.16 -24.43 -7.53
N LYS A 39 -9.19 -25.27 -7.22
CA LYS A 39 -8.35 -25.08 -6.03
C LYS A 39 -7.65 -23.72 -6.08
N GLN A 40 -7.84 -22.91 -5.05
CA GLN A 40 -7.15 -21.64 -4.93
C GLN A 40 -5.64 -21.87 -4.78
N VAL A 41 -4.88 -21.18 -5.62
CA VAL A 41 -3.42 -21.15 -5.50
C VAL A 41 -3.07 -20.08 -4.49
N GLN A 42 -2.31 -20.45 -3.47
CA GLN A 42 -1.74 -19.45 -2.53
C GLN A 42 -0.80 -18.54 -3.31
N PRO A 43 -1.09 -17.23 -3.42
CA PRO A 43 -0.18 -16.33 -4.11
C PRO A 43 1.13 -16.26 -3.35
N LYS A 44 2.25 -16.45 -4.03
CA LYS A 44 3.57 -16.15 -3.45
C LYS A 44 3.63 -14.66 -3.16
N LEU A 45 4.03 -14.30 -1.95
CA LEU A 45 4.24 -12.92 -1.58
C LEU A 45 5.35 -12.34 -2.46
N LYS A 46 5.01 -11.38 -3.30
CA LYS A 46 5.99 -10.62 -4.08
C LYS A 46 6.49 -9.45 -3.24
N SER A 47 7.79 -9.30 -3.13
CA SER A 47 8.46 -8.20 -2.47
C SER A 47 9.71 -7.84 -3.25
N TYR A 48 10.18 -6.62 -3.12
CA TYR A 48 11.47 -6.23 -3.69
C TYR A 48 12.62 -6.75 -2.84
N SER A 49 13.73 -7.08 -3.51
CA SER A 49 15.01 -7.34 -2.85
C SER A 49 15.69 -6.02 -2.44
N ASP A 50 16.69 -6.09 -1.58
CA ASP A 50 17.46 -4.89 -1.19
C ASP A 50 18.21 -4.29 -2.39
N SER A 51 18.75 -5.13 -3.29
CA SER A 51 19.40 -4.68 -4.53
C SER A 51 18.43 -3.95 -5.47
N GLU A 52 17.21 -4.45 -5.61
CA GLU A 52 16.14 -3.80 -6.37
C GLU A 52 15.75 -2.45 -5.77
N LEU A 53 15.63 -2.37 -4.43
CA LEU A 53 15.31 -1.12 -3.75
C LEU A 53 16.42 -0.07 -3.90
N ILE A 54 17.69 -0.46 -3.82
CA ILE A 54 18.83 0.44 -4.04
C ILE A 54 18.77 1.02 -5.46
N ARG A 55 18.59 0.18 -6.48
CA ARG A 55 18.49 0.62 -7.88
C ARG A 55 17.27 1.52 -8.10
N PHE A 56 16.13 1.16 -7.53
CA PHE A 56 14.92 1.95 -7.63
C PHE A 56 15.08 3.32 -6.97
N ASN A 57 15.63 3.39 -5.77
CA ASN A 57 15.85 4.66 -5.06
C ASN A 57 16.84 5.58 -5.79
N ALA A 58 17.85 5.03 -6.46
CA ALA A 58 18.75 5.82 -7.28
C ALA A 58 18.03 6.49 -8.46
N VAL A 59 17.02 5.84 -9.03
CA VAL A 59 16.22 6.38 -10.13
C VAL A 59 15.19 7.40 -9.63
N LEU A 60 14.67 7.25 -8.41
CA LEU A 60 13.73 8.20 -7.81
C LEU A 60 14.29 9.61 -7.71
N ALA A 61 15.58 9.77 -7.46
CA ALA A 61 16.24 11.07 -7.36
C ALA A 61 16.17 11.92 -8.66
N GLU A 62 15.75 11.32 -9.78
CA GLU A 62 15.54 12.04 -11.05
C GLU A 62 14.08 12.44 -11.29
N LEU A 63 13.17 12.07 -10.39
CA LEU A 63 11.78 12.51 -10.43
C LEU A 63 11.62 13.91 -9.81
N ASP A 64 10.39 14.45 -9.92
CA ASP A 64 10.07 15.66 -9.16
C ASP A 64 10.13 15.38 -7.66
N GLU A 65 10.51 16.42 -6.92
CA GLU A 65 10.82 16.32 -5.50
C GLU A 65 9.62 15.82 -4.67
N GLN A 66 8.40 16.16 -5.08
CA GLN A 66 7.19 15.69 -4.37
C GLN A 66 7.03 14.17 -4.47
N ILE A 67 7.24 13.59 -5.65
CA ILE A 67 7.12 12.13 -5.85
C ILE A 67 8.29 11.39 -5.24
N GLU A 68 9.51 11.91 -5.33
CA GLU A 68 10.67 11.34 -4.64
C GLU A 68 10.40 11.22 -3.13
N ARG A 69 10.01 12.33 -2.48
CA ARG A 69 9.69 12.36 -1.05
C ARG A 69 8.55 11.41 -0.69
N LEU A 70 7.47 11.41 -1.49
CA LEU A 70 6.35 10.49 -1.31
C LEU A 70 6.82 9.04 -1.28
N MET A 71 7.64 8.64 -2.25
CA MET A 71 8.05 7.24 -2.40
C MET A 71 9.02 6.80 -1.29
N VAL A 72 9.93 7.68 -0.86
CA VAL A 72 10.82 7.40 0.28
C VAL A 72 10.00 7.25 1.57
N ILE A 73 9.11 8.19 1.85
CA ILE A 73 8.23 8.13 3.04
C ILE A 73 7.33 6.89 2.97
N HIS A 74 6.78 6.55 1.81
CA HIS A 74 5.94 5.37 1.63
C HIS A 74 6.67 4.06 1.97
N GLN A 75 7.91 3.92 1.52
CA GLN A 75 8.76 2.76 1.83
C GLN A 75 9.00 2.62 3.34
N MET A 76 9.28 3.73 4.02
CA MET A 76 9.57 3.74 5.46
C MET A 76 8.32 3.58 6.33
N LEU A 77 7.17 4.05 5.87
CA LEU A 77 5.90 3.90 6.59
C LEU A 77 5.29 2.51 6.45
N GLY A 78 5.47 1.82 5.33
CA GLY A 78 4.84 0.54 5.06
C GLY A 78 3.30 0.57 5.04
N THR A 79 2.70 1.74 4.81
CA THR A 79 1.25 1.95 4.71
C THR A 79 0.71 1.52 3.35
N ARG A 80 -0.61 1.54 3.15
CA ARG A 80 -1.17 1.51 1.79
C ARG A 80 -0.87 2.82 1.08
N ILE A 81 -0.69 2.79 -0.22
CA ILE A 81 -0.39 4.01 -0.98
C ILE A 81 -1.46 5.09 -0.80
N SER A 82 -2.73 4.71 -0.73
CA SER A 82 -3.83 5.64 -0.44
C SER A 82 -3.62 6.38 0.87
N ASP A 83 -3.13 5.69 1.91
CA ASP A 83 -2.94 6.27 3.24
C ASP A 83 -1.73 7.22 3.25
N THR A 84 -0.69 6.92 2.47
CA THR A 84 0.46 7.83 2.30
C THR A 84 0.08 9.08 1.50
N LEU A 85 -0.66 8.92 0.41
CA LEU A 85 -1.11 10.03 -0.43
C LEU A 85 -2.02 11.01 0.31
N THR A 86 -2.79 10.52 1.29
CA THR A 86 -3.72 11.32 2.09
C THR A 86 -3.17 11.75 3.46
N LEU A 87 -1.85 11.64 3.67
CA LEU A 87 -1.21 12.18 4.86
C LEU A 87 -1.48 13.68 4.98
N GLN A 88 -1.97 14.09 6.15
CA GLN A 88 -2.26 15.49 6.45
C GLN A 88 -1.06 16.16 7.13
N ARG A 89 -0.94 17.46 7.02
CA ARG A 89 0.17 18.23 7.59
C ARG A 89 0.24 18.15 9.11
N ASP A 90 -0.88 17.87 9.78
CA ASP A 90 -0.99 17.68 11.24
C ASP A 90 -0.76 16.23 11.70
N CYS A 91 -0.19 15.38 10.84
CA CYS A 91 -0.03 13.96 11.15
C CYS A 91 1.04 13.66 12.20
N LEU A 92 2.00 14.56 12.42
CA LEU A 92 3.10 14.35 13.38
C LEU A 92 2.74 14.89 14.76
N TYR A 93 3.12 14.13 15.79
CA TYR A 93 3.05 14.57 17.18
C TYR A 93 4.07 13.79 18.02
N ARG A 94 4.26 14.22 19.26
CA ARG A 94 5.14 13.52 20.20
C ARG A 94 4.37 12.95 21.37
N GLN A 95 4.69 11.72 21.75
CA GLN A 95 4.16 11.06 22.93
C GLN A 95 5.32 10.61 23.81
N ASN A 96 5.40 11.12 25.03
CA ASN A 96 6.52 10.84 25.95
C ASN A 96 7.91 11.09 25.32
N GLY A 97 8.03 12.16 24.51
CA GLY A 97 9.28 12.49 23.80
C GLY A 97 9.55 11.69 22.52
N HIS A 98 8.80 10.65 22.25
CA HIS A 98 8.95 9.82 21.03
C HIS A 98 8.11 10.36 19.87
N PRO A 99 8.67 10.40 18.65
CA PRO A 99 7.93 10.83 17.48
C PRO A 99 6.88 9.80 17.09
N MET A 100 5.68 10.29 16.85
CA MET A 100 4.50 9.50 16.50
C MET A 100 3.87 10.05 15.22
N ILE A 101 3.25 9.18 14.45
CA ILE A 101 2.44 9.57 13.31
C ILE A 101 1.01 9.10 13.46
N GLN A 102 0.07 9.98 13.15
CA GLN A 102 -1.35 9.69 13.02
C GLN A 102 -1.71 9.52 11.55
N ILE A 103 -2.26 8.37 11.19
CA ILE A 103 -2.65 8.03 9.82
C ILE A 103 -4.16 7.86 9.76
N ARG A 104 -4.83 8.73 9.01
CA ARG A 104 -6.28 8.65 8.76
C ARG A 104 -6.52 7.79 7.54
N GLN A 105 -6.92 6.53 7.74
CA GLN A 105 -7.15 5.60 6.65
C GLN A 105 -8.48 5.86 5.94
N MET A 106 -8.49 5.85 4.62
CA MET A 106 -9.72 6.07 3.85
C MET A 106 -10.79 4.97 4.02
N LYS A 107 -10.37 3.74 4.35
CA LYS A 107 -11.27 2.57 4.43
C LYS A 107 -11.54 2.07 5.85
N THR A 108 -10.81 2.56 6.82
CA THR A 108 -10.86 2.08 8.22
C THR A 108 -10.65 3.25 9.16
N ASN A 109 -10.45 2.97 10.43
CA ASN A 109 -10.26 4.00 11.46
C ASN A 109 -8.85 4.62 11.36
N THR A 110 -8.72 5.80 11.96
CA THR A 110 -7.42 6.41 12.26
C THR A 110 -6.59 5.47 13.14
N PHE A 111 -5.33 5.29 12.79
CA PHE A 111 -4.38 4.59 13.64
C PHE A 111 -3.11 5.41 13.84
N VAL A 112 -2.44 5.16 14.95
CA VAL A 112 -1.20 5.83 15.32
C VAL A 112 -0.09 4.81 15.49
N LYS A 113 1.14 5.20 15.17
CA LYS A 113 2.32 4.37 15.40
C LYS A 113 3.56 5.21 15.68
N PRO A 114 4.55 4.65 16.38
CA PRO A 114 5.84 5.29 16.52
C PRO A 114 6.58 5.30 15.16
N ILE A 115 7.39 6.32 14.95
CA ILE A 115 8.28 6.46 13.79
C ILE A 115 9.69 6.78 14.27
N SER A 116 10.67 6.58 13.39
CA SER A 116 12.05 6.99 13.65
C SER A 116 12.20 8.51 13.54
N ALA A 117 13.20 9.05 14.21
CA ALA A 117 13.55 10.48 14.07
C ALA A 117 13.93 10.85 12.63
N GLU A 118 14.54 9.92 11.89
CA GLU A 118 14.83 10.09 10.47
C GLU A 118 13.55 10.27 9.65
N LEU A 119 12.54 9.42 9.87
CA LEU A 119 11.27 9.51 9.15
C LEU A 119 10.49 10.76 9.56
N GLU A 120 10.52 11.17 10.85
CA GLU A 120 9.97 12.45 11.31
C GLU A 120 10.56 13.59 10.50
N LEU A 121 11.90 13.68 10.41
CA LEU A 121 12.59 14.73 9.65
C LEU A 121 12.23 14.72 8.15
N LEU A 122 12.10 13.55 7.53
CA LEU A 122 11.70 13.44 6.12
C LEU A 122 10.28 13.96 5.89
N ILE A 123 9.36 13.67 6.80
CA ILE A 123 7.97 14.14 6.74
C ILE A 123 7.93 15.67 6.96
N GLU A 124 8.67 16.20 7.95
CA GLU A 124 8.78 17.65 8.17
C GLU A 124 9.28 18.39 6.92
N LYS A 125 10.34 17.88 6.30
CA LYS A 125 10.85 18.43 5.03
C LYS A 125 9.85 18.34 3.87
N ALA A 126 9.01 17.31 3.85
CA ALA A 126 7.96 17.20 2.84
C ALA A 126 6.84 18.24 3.10
N ILE A 127 6.50 18.51 4.37
CA ILE A 127 5.56 19.56 4.77
C ILE A 127 6.10 20.93 4.37
N GLU A 128 7.35 21.23 4.72
CA GLU A 128 8.02 22.51 4.36
C GLU A 128 8.06 22.73 2.85
N TYR A 129 8.40 21.68 2.08
CA TYR A 129 8.39 21.74 0.62
C TYR A 129 7.01 22.09 0.09
N THR A 130 5.97 21.42 0.56
CA THR A 130 4.59 21.65 0.11
C THR A 130 4.10 23.04 0.48
N GLU A 131 4.42 23.52 1.68
CA GLU A 131 4.10 24.87 2.12
C GLU A 131 4.77 25.93 1.25
N LYS A 132 6.05 25.74 0.93
CA LYS A 132 6.81 26.65 0.06
C LYS A 132 6.26 26.69 -1.37
N MET A 133 5.88 25.54 -1.91
CA MET A 133 5.47 25.43 -3.33
C MET A 133 4.00 25.72 -3.57
N TYR A 134 3.13 25.38 -2.62
CA TYR A 134 1.66 25.38 -2.82
C TYR A 134 0.92 26.18 -1.73
N GLY A 135 1.61 26.68 -0.73
CA GLY A 135 1.02 27.44 0.38
C GLY A 135 0.32 26.55 1.40
N ASP A 136 -0.76 27.07 1.99
CA ASP A 136 -1.51 26.37 3.02
C ASP A 136 -2.41 25.28 2.39
N THR A 137 -2.06 24.02 2.65
CA THR A 137 -2.76 22.83 2.14
C THR A 137 -3.11 21.90 3.29
N ILE A 138 -4.12 21.05 3.09
CA ILE A 138 -4.49 20.01 4.07
C ILE A 138 -3.53 18.83 3.99
N TYR A 139 -3.16 18.42 2.78
CA TYR A 139 -2.34 17.24 2.52
C TYR A 139 -0.87 17.62 2.34
N ILE A 140 0.02 16.68 2.69
CA ILE A 140 1.46 16.82 2.43
C ILE A 140 1.76 16.66 0.93
N PHE A 141 1.06 15.74 0.26
CA PHE A 141 1.21 15.47 -1.16
C PHE A 141 -0.05 15.92 -1.90
N VAL A 142 0.08 16.89 -2.77
CA VAL A 142 -1.07 17.58 -3.39
C VAL A 142 -1.08 17.44 -4.90
N ASP A 143 -2.28 17.49 -5.47
CA ASP A 143 -2.45 17.58 -6.92
C ASP A 143 -2.04 19.00 -7.39
N GLU A 144 -1.09 19.08 -8.32
CA GLU A 144 -0.57 20.35 -8.84
C GLU A 144 -1.66 21.23 -9.49
N LYS A 145 -2.71 20.60 -10.03
CA LYS A 145 -3.84 21.31 -10.66
C LYS A 145 -4.90 21.74 -9.65
N ASN A 146 -4.97 21.06 -8.51
CA ASN A 146 -5.93 21.37 -7.46
C ASN A 146 -5.36 21.00 -6.09
N THR A 147 -4.66 21.92 -5.47
CA THR A 147 -3.95 21.75 -4.19
C THR A 147 -4.86 21.46 -2.97
N ARG A 148 -6.19 21.54 -3.15
CA ARG A 148 -7.17 21.08 -2.16
C ARG A 148 -7.36 19.56 -2.17
N LYS A 149 -6.83 18.86 -3.18
CA LYS A 149 -6.91 17.42 -3.34
C LYS A 149 -5.55 16.79 -3.12
N PRO A 150 -5.50 15.55 -2.58
CA PRO A 150 -4.26 14.82 -2.50
C PRO A 150 -3.77 14.42 -3.90
N LEU A 151 -2.46 14.22 -4.03
CA LEU A 151 -1.83 13.70 -5.25
C LEU A 151 -2.48 12.38 -5.66
N GLN A 152 -2.77 12.23 -6.94
CA GLN A 152 -3.47 11.05 -7.46
C GLN A 152 -2.49 9.90 -7.72
N TYR A 153 -2.89 8.68 -7.36
CA TYR A 153 -2.08 7.48 -7.57
C TYR A 153 -1.67 7.31 -9.03
N ASN A 154 -2.57 7.53 -9.97
CA ASN A 154 -2.26 7.39 -11.40
C ASN A 154 -1.16 8.35 -11.86
N THR A 155 -1.09 9.57 -11.30
CA THR A 155 -0.01 10.52 -11.58
C THR A 155 1.34 9.95 -11.11
N VAL A 156 1.41 9.44 -9.89
CA VAL A 156 2.60 8.81 -9.34
C VAL A 156 3.01 7.61 -10.19
N GLN A 157 2.08 6.71 -10.47
CA GLN A 157 2.33 5.50 -11.25
C GLN A 157 2.88 5.83 -12.64
N ASN A 158 2.26 6.76 -13.35
CA ASN A 158 2.68 7.14 -14.69
C ASN A 158 4.08 7.76 -14.70
N ARG A 159 4.39 8.67 -13.77
CA ARG A 159 5.73 9.29 -13.68
C ARG A 159 6.81 8.28 -13.29
N VAL A 160 6.53 7.42 -12.32
CA VAL A 160 7.47 6.35 -11.91
C VAL A 160 7.68 5.34 -13.04
N MET A 161 6.63 4.90 -13.72
CA MET A 161 6.77 3.98 -14.85
C MET A 161 7.54 4.60 -16.02
N ALA A 162 7.33 5.88 -16.30
CA ALA A 162 8.05 6.59 -17.34
C ALA A 162 9.57 6.63 -17.07
N ILE A 163 9.99 6.91 -15.82
CA ILE A 163 11.41 6.92 -15.48
C ILE A 163 12.02 5.51 -15.48
N ILE A 164 11.29 4.49 -15.02
CA ILE A 164 11.70 3.08 -15.10
C ILE A 164 12.00 2.70 -16.57
N GLN A 165 11.09 3.04 -17.47
CA GLN A 165 11.28 2.77 -18.92
C GLN A 165 12.44 3.57 -19.51
N LYS A 166 12.52 4.88 -19.20
CA LYS A 166 13.59 5.76 -19.69
C LYS A 166 14.98 5.29 -19.25
N LYS A 167 15.12 4.75 -18.05
CA LYS A 167 16.38 4.27 -17.48
C LYS A 167 16.63 2.79 -17.70
N ASP A 168 15.70 2.09 -18.35
CA ASP A 168 15.74 0.64 -18.50
C ASP A 168 16.04 -0.08 -17.18
N LEU A 169 15.36 0.37 -16.11
CA LEU A 169 15.54 -0.22 -14.78
C LEU A 169 15.08 -1.68 -14.80
N ARG A 170 15.98 -2.60 -14.42
CA ARG A 170 15.73 -4.04 -14.42
C ARG A 170 15.63 -4.58 -13.00
N ASP A 171 14.79 -5.61 -12.84
CA ASP A 171 14.72 -6.43 -11.62
C ASP A 171 15.90 -7.42 -11.54
N ASP A 172 15.94 -8.24 -10.49
CA ASP A 172 17.01 -9.21 -10.28
C ASP A 172 16.98 -10.37 -11.29
N ASN A 173 15.90 -10.54 -12.07
CA ASN A 173 15.78 -11.52 -13.14
C ASN A 173 16.12 -10.93 -14.51
N GLY A 174 16.49 -9.65 -14.58
CA GLY A 174 16.77 -8.95 -15.84
C GLY A 174 15.53 -8.48 -16.60
N GLU A 175 14.34 -8.66 -16.05
CA GLU A 175 13.09 -8.13 -16.59
C GLU A 175 12.91 -6.65 -16.24
N LEU A 176 12.08 -5.94 -17.01
CA LEU A 176 11.75 -4.55 -16.68
C LEU A 176 11.15 -4.48 -15.27
N PHE A 177 11.68 -3.57 -14.46
CA PHE A 177 11.27 -3.42 -13.06
C PHE A 177 9.76 -3.22 -12.93
N GLY A 178 9.11 -4.16 -12.26
CA GLY A 178 7.67 -4.14 -12.05
C GLY A 178 7.30 -3.23 -10.87
N PHE A 179 6.81 -2.02 -11.15
CA PHE A 179 6.40 -1.09 -10.11
C PHE A 179 5.05 -1.48 -9.48
N GLY A 180 5.08 -1.70 -8.17
CA GLY A 180 3.89 -2.02 -7.39
C GLY A 180 4.00 -1.50 -5.96
N THR A 181 3.21 -0.50 -5.60
CA THR A 181 3.29 0.15 -4.28
C THR A 181 3.03 -0.79 -3.11
N HIS A 182 2.23 -1.83 -3.33
CA HIS A 182 1.96 -2.84 -2.29
C HIS A 182 3.18 -3.70 -1.96
N MET A 183 4.11 -3.85 -2.90
CA MET A 183 5.35 -4.60 -2.70
C MET A 183 6.26 -3.93 -1.66
N PHE A 184 6.29 -2.59 -1.59
CA PHE A 184 7.03 -1.87 -0.53
C PHE A 184 6.47 -2.18 0.86
N ARG A 185 5.14 -2.27 0.98
CA ARG A 185 4.51 -2.69 2.22
C ARG A 185 4.83 -4.14 2.58
N HIS A 186 4.97 -5.02 1.59
CA HIS A 186 5.44 -6.39 1.81
C HIS A 186 6.88 -6.41 2.33
N VAL A 187 7.78 -5.63 1.75
CA VAL A 187 9.17 -5.46 2.27
C VAL A 187 9.15 -4.99 3.72
N TYR A 188 8.38 -3.96 4.02
CA TYR A 188 8.23 -3.44 5.38
C TYR A 188 7.74 -4.54 6.35
N GLY A 189 6.68 -5.27 5.97
CA GLY A 189 6.14 -6.38 6.78
C GLY A 189 7.14 -7.51 6.99
N ILE A 190 7.91 -7.90 5.97
CA ILE A 190 8.97 -8.91 6.10
C ILE A 190 10.05 -8.43 7.07
N ARG A 191 10.53 -7.21 6.94
CA ARG A 191 11.53 -6.63 7.87
C ARG A 191 11.06 -6.63 9.32
N LEU A 192 9.78 -6.34 9.57
CA LEU A 192 9.21 -6.45 10.93
C LEU A 192 9.23 -7.89 11.46
N THR A 193 8.98 -8.90 10.60
CA THR A 193 9.07 -10.31 11.03
C THR A 193 10.51 -10.74 11.30
N GLU A 194 11.48 -10.24 10.53
CA GLU A 194 12.91 -10.48 10.74
C GLU A 194 13.44 -9.86 12.04
N MET A 195 12.79 -8.78 12.52
CA MET A 195 13.05 -8.20 13.85
C MET A 195 12.45 -9.02 14.99
N HIS A 196 11.88 -10.19 14.72
CA HIS A 196 11.25 -11.08 15.69
C HIS A 196 10.12 -10.46 16.53
N LEU A 197 9.45 -9.45 15.98
CA LEU A 197 8.27 -8.87 16.61
C LEU A 197 7.10 -9.88 16.62
N ASP A 198 6.24 -9.79 17.63
CA ASP A 198 5.02 -10.59 17.70
C ASP A 198 3.97 -10.13 16.67
N ASP A 199 3.06 -11.04 16.31
CA ASP A 199 2.06 -10.80 15.27
C ASP A 199 1.12 -9.62 15.56
N TRP A 200 0.86 -9.36 16.84
CA TRP A 200 0.02 -8.27 17.28
C TRP A 200 0.69 -6.91 17.04
N THR A 201 1.96 -6.82 17.40
CA THR A 201 2.77 -5.63 17.15
C THR A 201 2.92 -5.37 15.66
N ILE A 202 3.21 -6.40 14.86
CA ILE A 202 3.30 -6.29 13.39
C ILE A 202 1.95 -5.82 12.81
N ALA A 203 0.83 -6.41 13.24
CA ALA A 203 -0.49 -6.00 12.79
C ALA A 203 -0.76 -4.51 13.09
N LYS A 204 -0.44 -4.05 14.30
CA LYS A 204 -0.59 -2.64 14.69
C LYS A 204 0.29 -1.71 13.84
N LEU A 205 1.56 -2.03 13.64
CA LEU A 205 2.49 -1.22 12.84
C LEU A 205 2.06 -1.12 11.37
N LEU A 206 1.39 -2.14 10.86
CA LEU A 206 0.80 -2.17 9.52
C LEU A 206 -0.60 -1.54 9.46
N GLY A 207 -1.22 -1.18 10.60
CA GLY A 207 -2.60 -0.70 10.64
C GLY A 207 -3.62 -1.77 10.23
N HIS A 208 -3.38 -3.03 10.61
CA HIS A 208 -4.31 -4.12 10.44
C HIS A 208 -5.23 -4.24 11.66
N THR A 209 -6.50 -4.51 11.43
CA THR A 209 -7.47 -4.79 12.50
C THR A 209 -7.40 -6.25 13.00
N SER A 210 -6.65 -7.12 12.32
CA SER A 210 -6.52 -8.54 12.64
C SER A 210 -5.12 -9.06 12.31
N VAL A 211 -4.63 -9.99 13.13
CA VAL A 211 -3.35 -10.68 12.92
C VAL A 211 -3.36 -11.69 11.77
N LYS A 212 -4.54 -12.05 11.25
CA LYS A 212 -4.69 -13.09 10.20
C LYS A 212 -3.80 -12.86 8.98
N ASN A 213 -3.55 -11.61 8.62
CA ASN A 213 -2.75 -11.26 7.46
C ASN A 213 -1.25 -11.22 7.74
N VAL A 214 -0.81 -11.25 9.01
CA VAL A 214 0.61 -11.19 9.38
C VAL A 214 1.33 -12.45 8.93
N LYS A 215 0.66 -13.61 8.97
CA LYS A 215 1.22 -14.89 8.51
C LYS A 215 1.78 -14.86 7.07
N PHE A 216 1.29 -13.96 6.21
CA PHE A 216 1.78 -13.83 4.84
C PHE A 216 3.19 -13.22 4.77
N TYR A 217 3.65 -12.52 5.80
CA TYR A 217 4.99 -11.91 5.88
C TYR A 217 6.02 -12.84 6.54
N ARG A 218 5.60 -13.87 7.25
CA ARG A 218 6.49 -14.88 7.83
C ARG A 218 6.87 -15.89 6.74
N LYS A 219 8.18 -16.02 6.49
CA LYS A 219 8.75 -17.04 5.60
C LYS A 219 8.88 -18.38 6.32
#